data_45c796bf5d947d62b523f1118f7db6c2
#
_entry.id   45c796bf5d947d62b523f1118f7db6c2
#
_cell.length_a   1.000
_cell.length_b   1.000
_cell.length_c   1.000
_cell.angle_alpha   90.00
_cell.angle_beta   90.00
_cell.angle_gamma   90.00
#
_symmetry.space_group_name_H-M   'P 1'
#
loop_
_entity.id
_entity.type
_entity.pdbx_description
1 polymer ?
#
loop_
_entity_poly.entity_id
_entity_poly.type
_entity_poly.pdbx_seq_one_letter_code
_entity_poly.pdbx_strand_id
1 'polypeptide(L)'
;MNLIYWTTLTGVISCLATGLGAIPVHFVKNHSKLLRSFSLAFAAGMMISASVFSLAQEGIALKTKLPLAPYEVILGLLLGALFLWQTEKLVDRLHLEHHNLAHGVSKKGVLLFIAMFIHSIPEGIAIGVGFATGNFHFGLIMAIAIGVHNIPEGIAVSLPLKKDGASTVRCAWASILTSVPQPLMAAPAALLAWFFAPFLPIGLGFAGGAMIYLVVAEMLPEAIDEGGKVLASWGVMIGLCTMLLLTNLINLIPTP
;
A
#
# COMPACT_ATOMS: atom_id res chain seq x y z
N MET A 1 -14.37 1.64 21.72
CA MET A 1 -14.31 1.37 20.25
C MET A 1 -14.00 -0.12 20.04
N ASN A 2 -14.74 -0.79 19.15
CA ASN A 2 -14.40 -2.17 18.81
C ASN A 2 -13.23 -2.17 17.79
N LEU A 3 -12.00 -2.34 18.29
CA LEU A 3 -10.77 -2.29 17.50
C LEU A 3 -10.81 -3.27 16.33
N ILE A 4 -11.17 -4.52 16.59
CA ILE A 4 -11.19 -5.58 15.56
C ILE A 4 -12.22 -5.25 14.47
N TYR A 5 -13.39 -4.75 14.85
CA TYR A 5 -14.42 -4.38 13.89
C TYR A 5 -13.94 -3.30 12.92
N TRP A 6 -13.39 -2.21 13.43
CA TRP A 6 -12.94 -1.09 12.58
C TRP A 6 -11.74 -1.44 11.72
N THR A 7 -10.76 -2.16 12.25
CA THR A 7 -9.59 -2.59 11.47
C THR A 7 -9.98 -3.55 10.35
N THR A 8 -10.86 -4.52 10.64
CA THR A 8 -11.32 -5.48 9.63
C THR A 8 -12.19 -4.79 8.57
N LEU A 9 -13.17 -3.97 9.01
CA LEU A 9 -14.07 -3.27 8.09
C LEU A 9 -13.30 -2.37 7.13
N THR A 10 -12.40 -1.53 7.66
CA THR A 10 -11.63 -0.60 6.85
C THR A 10 -10.61 -1.31 5.97
N GLY A 11 -10.00 -2.39 6.45
CA GLY A 11 -9.13 -3.25 5.63
C GLY A 11 -9.87 -3.89 4.46
N VAL A 12 -11.12 -4.35 4.68
CA VAL A 12 -11.97 -4.88 3.59
C VAL A 12 -12.34 -3.77 2.60
N ILE A 13 -12.76 -2.60 3.08
CA ILE A 13 -13.10 -1.47 2.20
C ILE A 13 -11.88 -1.05 1.37
N SER A 14 -10.71 -0.95 1.99
CA SER A 14 -9.46 -0.63 1.31
C SER A 14 -9.10 -1.67 0.23
N CYS A 15 -9.20 -2.95 0.57
CA CYS A 15 -9.00 -4.05 -0.38
C CYS A 15 -9.96 -3.97 -1.58
N LEU A 16 -11.23 -3.69 -1.35
CA LEU A 16 -12.22 -3.54 -2.41
C LEU A 16 -11.96 -2.31 -3.30
N ALA A 17 -11.40 -1.24 -2.73
CA ALA A 17 -11.06 -0.03 -3.47
C ALA A 17 -10.04 -0.30 -4.59
N THR A 18 -9.14 -1.26 -4.44
CA THR A 18 -8.19 -1.67 -5.50
C THR A 18 -8.91 -2.09 -6.77
N GLY A 19 -10.06 -2.76 -6.65
CA GLY A 19 -10.88 -3.17 -7.77
C GLY A 19 -11.46 -2.00 -8.59
N LEU A 20 -11.62 -0.82 -7.98
CA LEU A 20 -12.09 0.39 -8.67
C LEU A 20 -11.10 0.85 -9.74
N GLY A 21 -9.82 0.48 -9.63
CA GLY A 21 -8.80 0.74 -10.65
C GLY A 21 -9.10 0.11 -12.01
N ALA A 22 -9.93 -0.94 -12.07
CA ALA A 22 -10.36 -1.53 -13.33
C ALA A 22 -11.36 -0.64 -14.11
N ILE A 23 -12.04 0.30 -13.43
CA ILE A 23 -13.06 1.17 -14.06
C ILE A 23 -12.42 2.12 -15.08
N PRO A 24 -11.41 2.94 -14.75
CA PRO A 24 -10.76 3.80 -15.75
C PRO A 24 -10.18 2.99 -16.91
N VAL A 25 -9.64 1.82 -16.65
CA VAL A 25 -9.04 0.94 -17.66
C VAL A 25 -10.06 0.44 -18.68
N HIS A 26 -11.35 0.34 -18.30
CA HIS A 26 -12.43 -0.01 -19.22
C HIS A 26 -12.59 1.01 -20.37
N PHE A 27 -12.38 2.29 -20.09
CA PHE A 27 -12.60 3.39 -21.04
C PHE A 27 -11.34 3.73 -21.86
N VAL A 28 -10.18 3.24 -21.48
CA VAL A 28 -8.91 3.51 -22.17
C VAL A 28 -8.74 2.54 -23.33
N LYS A 29 -8.92 3.04 -24.56
CA LYS A 29 -8.82 2.23 -25.80
C LYS A 29 -7.38 1.82 -26.14
N ASN A 30 -6.39 2.66 -25.85
CA ASN A 30 -4.97 2.36 -25.99
C ASN A 30 -4.39 2.18 -24.60
N HIS A 31 -3.90 0.98 -24.28
CA HIS A 31 -3.28 0.64 -22.99
C HIS A 31 -2.11 1.59 -22.71
N SER A 32 -2.43 2.76 -22.18
CA SER A 32 -1.55 3.91 -22.09
C SER A 32 -0.49 3.65 -21.02
N LYS A 33 0.77 3.49 -21.45
CA LYS A 33 1.93 3.50 -20.56
C LYS A 33 1.94 4.75 -19.68
N LEU A 34 1.50 5.89 -20.23
CA LEU A 34 1.42 7.17 -19.51
C LEU A 34 0.43 7.10 -18.34
N LEU A 35 -0.74 6.46 -18.52
CA LEU A 35 -1.70 6.29 -17.43
C LEU A 35 -1.10 5.40 -16.32
N ARG A 36 -0.44 4.30 -16.69
CA ARG A 36 0.21 3.41 -15.72
C ARG A 36 1.33 4.12 -14.98
N SER A 37 2.22 4.81 -15.69
CA SER A 37 3.30 5.61 -15.12
C SER A 37 2.78 6.66 -14.13
N PHE A 38 1.77 7.45 -14.54
CA PHE A 38 1.18 8.46 -13.66
C PHE A 38 0.51 7.83 -12.44
N SER A 39 -0.22 6.72 -12.61
CA SER A 39 -0.89 6.03 -11.50
C SER A 39 0.11 5.49 -10.47
N LEU A 40 1.18 4.82 -10.93
CA LEU A 40 2.25 4.33 -10.05
C LEU A 40 2.95 5.49 -9.33
N ALA A 41 3.32 6.55 -10.05
CA ALA A 41 3.97 7.71 -9.46
C ALA A 41 3.07 8.44 -8.45
N PHE A 42 1.77 8.55 -8.74
CA PHE A 42 0.79 9.15 -7.84
C PHE A 42 0.65 8.33 -6.55
N ALA A 43 0.47 7.00 -6.66
CA ALA A 43 0.44 6.11 -5.52
C ALA A 43 1.74 6.18 -4.71
N ALA A 44 2.90 6.18 -5.36
CA ALA A 44 4.21 6.35 -4.74
C ALA A 44 4.30 7.64 -3.91
N GLY A 45 3.82 8.77 -4.44
CA GLY A 45 3.79 10.04 -3.73
C GLY A 45 2.89 9.99 -2.49
N MET A 46 1.71 9.38 -2.59
CA MET A 46 0.82 9.17 -1.43
C MET A 46 1.48 8.29 -0.37
N MET A 47 2.11 7.19 -0.78
CA MET A 47 2.78 6.26 0.14
C MET A 47 3.96 6.89 0.85
N ILE A 48 4.80 7.69 0.16
CA ILE A 48 5.90 8.45 0.81
C ILE A 48 5.32 9.39 1.87
N SER A 49 4.29 10.14 1.52
CA SER A 49 3.65 11.08 2.44
C SER A 49 3.06 10.38 3.66
N ALA A 50 2.33 9.29 3.46
CA ALA A 50 1.77 8.48 4.55
C ALA A 50 2.86 7.89 5.45
N SER A 51 3.95 7.37 4.87
CA SER A 51 5.03 6.75 5.62
C SER A 51 5.78 7.75 6.49
N VAL A 52 6.12 8.92 5.94
CA VAL A 52 6.95 9.93 6.64
C VAL A 52 6.10 10.81 7.56
N PHE A 53 5.04 11.42 7.04
CA PHE A 53 4.27 12.46 7.75
C PHE A 53 3.12 11.89 8.57
N SER A 54 2.77 10.62 8.41
CA SER A 54 1.76 9.99 9.25
C SER A 54 2.37 8.88 10.10
N LEU A 55 2.82 7.77 9.53
CA LEU A 55 3.28 6.61 10.32
C LEU A 55 4.51 6.91 11.17
N ALA A 56 5.59 7.42 10.57
CA ALA A 56 6.83 7.68 11.32
C ALA A 56 6.64 8.82 12.32
N GLN A 57 5.94 9.89 11.93
CA GLN A 57 5.69 11.02 12.82
C GLN A 57 4.81 10.64 14.01
N GLU A 58 3.72 9.88 13.81
CA GLU A 58 2.87 9.38 14.90
C GLU A 58 3.66 8.47 15.83
N GLY A 59 4.45 7.54 15.27
CA GLY A 59 5.32 6.67 16.07
C GLY A 59 6.29 7.45 16.95
N ILE A 60 6.95 8.47 16.41
CA ILE A 60 7.87 9.34 17.17
C ILE A 60 7.11 10.16 18.23
N ALA A 61 5.89 10.60 17.94
CA ALA A 61 5.07 11.37 18.88
C ALA A 61 4.72 10.57 20.16
N LEU A 62 4.77 9.23 20.10
CA LEU A 62 4.58 8.37 21.26
C LEU A 62 5.69 8.50 22.34
N LYS A 63 6.79 9.22 22.06
CA LYS A 63 7.91 9.44 22.99
C LYS A 63 7.51 9.96 24.38
N THR A 64 6.37 10.64 24.47
CA THR A 64 5.84 11.13 25.75
C THR A 64 5.38 10.01 26.69
N LYS A 65 4.95 8.88 26.12
CA LYS A 65 4.52 7.67 26.86
C LYS A 65 5.55 6.55 26.80
N LEU A 66 6.32 6.50 25.70
CA LEU A 66 7.35 5.49 25.41
C LEU A 66 8.65 6.21 25.03
N PRO A 67 9.57 6.46 25.98
CA PRO A 67 10.77 7.27 25.73
C PRO A 67 11.68 6.75 24.61
N LEU A 68 11.66 5.44 24.34
CA LEU A 68 12.44 4.79 23.27
C LEU A 68 11.75 4.81 21.91
N ALA A 69 10.49 5.27 21.81
CA ALA A 69 9.69 5.23 20.58
C ALA A 69 10.42 5.77 19.33
N PRO A 70 11.21 6.85 19.37
CA PRO A 70 11.94 7.31 18.18
C PRO A 70 12.95 6.27 17.67
N TYR A 71 13.64 5.57 18.56
CA TYR A 71 14.59 4.50 18.19
C TYR A 71 13.85 3.25 17.70
N GLU A 72 12.73 2.93 18.32
CA GLU A 72 11.84 1.82 17.94
C GLU A 72 11.25 2.05 16.53
N VAL A 73 10.85 3.28 16.19
CA VAL A 73 10.40 3.65 14.84
C VAL A 73 11.54 3.47 13.83
N ILE A 74 12.76 3.94 14.14
CA ILE A 74 13.92 3.77 13.25
C ILE A 74 14.21 2.29 13.03
N LEU A 75 14.19 1.48 14.10
CA LEU A 75 14.36 0.03 14.00
C LEU A 75 13.25 -0.57 13.10
N GLY A 76 12.00 -0.16 13.32
CA GLY A 76 10.87 -0.59 12.50
C GLY A 76 11.06 -0.27 11.02
N LEU A 77 11.46 0.98 10.68
CA LEU A 77 11.75 1.39 9.30
C LEU A 77 12.77 0.47 8.62
N LEU A 78 13.86 0.14 9.32
CA LEU A 78 14.90 -0.75 8.81
C LEU A 78 14.39 -2.19 8.65
N LEU A 79 13.61 -2.69 9.61
CA LEU A 79 13.03 -4.04 9.56
C LEU A 79 12.00 -4.17 8.43
N GLY A 80 11.19 -3.14 8.19
CA GLY A 80 10.23 -3.12 7.09
C GLY A 80 10.91 -3.13 5.72
N ALA A 81 11.94 -2.30 5.55
CA ALA A 81 12.76 -2.30 4.33
C ALA A 81 13.47 -3.65 4.12
N LEU A 82 14.05 -4.21 5.18
CA LEU A 82 14.70 -5.52 5.15
C LEU A 82 13.72 -6.64 4.79
N PHE A 83 12.51 -6.60 5.34
CA PHE A 83 11.44 -7.56 5.04
C PHE A 83 11.12 -7.58 3.54
N LEU A 84 10.85 -6.42 2.92
CA LEU A 84 10.55 -6.38 1.49
C LEU A 84 11.74 -6.79 0.64
N TRP A 85 12.93 -6.29 0.94
CA TRP A 85 14.14 -6.70 0.23
C TRP A 85 14.39 -8.22 0.24
N GLN A 86 14.15 -8.88 1.39
CA GLN A 86 14.29 -10.34 1.46
C GLN A 86 13.19 -11.05 0.69
N THR A 87 11.97 -10.51 0.72
CA THR A 87 10.83 -11.10 0.04
C THR A 87 10.98 -11.01 -1.47
N GLU A 88 11.44 -9.87 -2.00
CA GLU A 88 11.79 -9.72 -3.42
C GLU A 88 12.84 -10.76 -3.85
N LYS A 89 13.93 -10.90 -3.08
CA LYS A 89 14.96 -11.91 -3.36
C LYS A 89 14.41 -13.35 -3.34
N LEU A 90 13.44 -13.63 -2.46
CA LEU A 90 12.82 -14.94 -2.39
C LEU A 90 11.94 -15.19 -3.62
N VAL A 91 11.16 -14.18 -4.03
CA VAL A 91 10.33 -14.25 -5.25
C VAL A 91 11.19 -14.46 -6.50
N ASP A 92 12.30 -13.73 -6.62
CA ASP A 92 13.25 -13.89 -7.72
C ASP A 92 13.86 -15.30 -7.78
N ARG A 93 14.14 -15.89 -6.62
CA ARG A 93 14.70 -17.25 -6.51
C ARG A 93 13.68 -18.36 -6.77
N LEU A 94 12.41 -18.10 -6.61
CA LEU A 94 11.34 -19.09 -6.85
C LEU A 94 11.20 -19.47 -8.33
N HIS A 95 12.20 -19.12 -9.18
CA HIS A 95 12.38 -19.55 -10.57
C HIS A 95 11.10 -20.19 -11.14
N LEU A 96 10.08 -19.38 -11.39
CA LEU A 96 8.83 -19.85 -12.01
C LEU A 96 9.07 -20.32 -13.47
N GLU A 97 10.31 -20.76 -13.75
CA GLU A 97 10.76 -21.12 -15.09
C GLU A 97 10.17 -22.41 -15.60
N HIS A 98 9.70 -23.28 -14.73
CA HIS A 98 9.36 -24.68 -15.11
C HIS A 98 7.91 -25.09 -14.92
N HIS A 99 7.03 -24.23 -14.42
CA HIS A 99 5.62 -24.57 -14.37
C HIS A 99 4.85 -23.94 -15.54
N ASN A 100 4.27 -24.80 -16.38
CA ASN A 100 3.19 -24.41 -17.27
C ASN A 100 2.01 -23.96 -16.42
N LEU A 101 2.03 -22.65 -16.07
CA LEU A 101 0.93 -22.00 -15.37
C LEU A 101 -0.30 -22.10 -16.28
N ALA A 102 -1.46 -22.32 -15.66
CA ALA A 102 -2.73 -22.59 -16.32
C ALA A 102 -2.93 -21.72 -17.59
N HIS A 103 -3.45 -22.34 -18.64
CA HIS A 103 -3.68 -21.72 -19.94
C HIS A 103 -4.20 -20.28 -19.84
N GLY A 104 -3.42 -19.30 -20.32
CA GLY A 104 -3.83 -17.91 -20.50
C GLY A 104 -3.27 -16.88 -19.52
N VAL A 105 -2.40 -17.24 -18.58
CA VAL A 105 -1.76 -16.28 -17.67
C VAL A 105 -0.26 -16.16 -18.01
N SER A 106 0.20 -14.94 -18.34
CA SER A 106 1.62 -14.72 -18.62
C SER A 106 2.44 -14.85 -17.32
N LYS A 107 3.67 -15.38 -17.42
CA LYS A 107 4.63 -15.43 -16.31
C LYS A 107 4.79 -14.05 -15.63
N LYS A 108 4.90 -13.01 -16.45
CA LYS A 108 5.01 -11.61 -15.97
C LYS A 108 3.78 -11.20 -15.14
N GLY A 109 2.58 -11.64 -15.54
CA GLY A 109 1.35 -11.36 -14.80
C GLY A 109 1.31 -12.03 -13.43
N VAL A 110 1.83 -13.26 -13.32
CA VAL A 110 1.90 -13.98 -12.03
C VAL A 110 2.91 -13.33 -11.09
N LEU A 111 4.08 -12.96 -11.59
CA LEU A 111 5.10 -12.27 -10.78
C LEU A 111 4.57 -10.93 -10.29
N LEU A 112 3.93 -10.14 -11.16
CA LEU A 112 3.29 -8.89 -10.76
C LEU A 112 2.23 -9.12 -9.68
N PHE A 113 1.38 -10.16 -9.83
CA PHE A 113 0.38 -10.50 -8.84
C PHE A 113 1.00 -10.83 -7.48
N ILE A 114 2.05 -11.66 -7.46
CA ILE A 114 2.74 -12.03 -6.22
C ILE A 114 3.39 -10.80 -5.57
N ALA A 115 4.07 -9.98 -6.35
CA ALA A 115 4.67 -8.74 -5.87
C ALA A 115 3.61 -7.86 -5.20
N MET A 116 2.54 -7.51 -5.89
CA MET A 116 1.46 -6.67 -5.35
C MET A 116 0.75 -7.29 -4.15
N PHE A 117 0.60 -8.64 -4.11
CA PHE A 117 0.05 -9.35 -2.96
C PHE A 117 0.92 -9.18 -1.70
N ILE A 118 2.24 -9.27 -1.85
CA ILE A 118 3.20 -9.09 -0.76
C ILE A 118 3.22 -7.63 -0.29
N HIS A 119 3.14 -6.68 -1.20
CA HIS A 119 3.11 -5.25 -0.89
C HIS A 119 1.91 -4.86 -0.02
N SER A 120 0.80 -5.55 -0.17
CA SER A 120 -0.41 -5.32 0.63
C SER A 120 -0.30 -5.78 2.10
N ILE A 121 0.76 -6.53 2.48
CA ILE A 121 1.01 -6.92 3.87
C ILE A 121 1.36 -5.70 4.75
N PRO A 122 2.37 -4.87 4.42
CA PRO A 122 2.66 -3.64 5.17
C PRO A 122 1.49 -2.67 5.25
N GLU A 123 0.69 -2.58 4.20
CA GLU A 123 -0.50 -1.73 4.17
C GLU A 123 -1.55 -2.18 5.19
N GLY A 124 -1.82 -3.49 5.24
CA GLY A 124 -2.69 -4.05 6.27
C GLY A 124 -2.15 -3.79 7.67
N ILE A 125 -0.85 -3.97 7.89
CA ILE A 125 -0.19 -3.64 9.16
C ILE A 125 -0.38 -2.15 9.49
N ALA A 126 -0.21 -1.24 8.52
CA ALA A 126 -0.40 0.20 8.72
C ALA A 126 -1.81 0.55 9.20
N ILE A 127 -2.86 -0.05 8.61
CA ILE A 127 -4.24 0.10 9.07
C ILE A 127 -4.37 -0.40 10.51
N GLY A 128 -3.86 -1.59 10.80
CA GLY A 128 -3.97 -2.23 12.11
C GLY A 128 -3.30 -1.42 13.22
N VAL A 129 -2.02 -1.09 13.05
CA VAL A 129 -1.27 -0.31 14.04
C VAL A 129 -1.81 1.12 14.15
N GLY A 130 -2.33 1.69 13.06
CA GLY A 130 -2.97 2.99 13.05
C GLY A 130 -4.14 3.06 14.03
N PHE A 131 -5.06 2.10 14.01
CA PHE A 131 -6.16 2.03 14.99
C PHE A 131 -5.68 1.65 16.40
N ALA A 132 -4.60 0.86 16.51
CA ALA A 132 -4.05 0.46 17.80
C ALA A 132 -3.40 1.61 18.60
N THR A 133 -3.10 2.75 17.96
CA THR A 133 -2.66 3.99 18.65
C THR A 133 -3.70 4.50 19.66
N GLY A 134 -4.95 4.07 19.54
CA GLY A 134 -6.09 4.61 20.29
C GLY A 134 -6.63 5.92 19.70
N ASN A 135 -5.98 6.48 18.71
CA ASN A 135 -6.45 7.64 17.95
C ASN A 135 -7.29 7.16 16.76
N PHE A 136 -8.63 7.23 16.87
CA PHE A 136 -9.54 6.78 15.83
C PHE A 136 -9.32 7.52 14.50
N HIS A 137 -9.09 8.84 14.57
CA HIS A 137 -8.81 9.65 13.38
C HIS A 137 -7.57 9.16 12.65
N PHE A 138 -6.50 8.86 13.38
CA PHE A 138 -5.28 8.37 12.77
C PHE A 138 -5.49 7.02 12.06
N GLY A 139 -6.21 6.09 12.70
CA GLY A 139 -6.59 4.82 12.05
C GLY A 139 -7.43 5.04 10.79
N LEU A 140 -8.38 5.99 10.85
CA LEU A 140 -9.21 6.34 9.70
C LEU A 140 -8.41 7.00 8.57
N ILE A 141 -7.48 7.91 8.90
CA ILE A 141 -6.55 8.52 7.94
C ILE A 141 -5.77 7.43 7.20
N MET A 142 -5.20 6.47 7.93
CA MET A 142 -4.46 5.36 7.32
C MET A 142 -5.35 4.54 6.38
N ALA A 143 -6.53 4.15 6.83
CA ALA A 143 -7.46 3.35 6.04
C ALA A 143 -7.93 4.07 4.76
N ILE A 144 -8.28 5.36 4.84
CA ILE A 144 -8.70 6.15 3.67
C ILE A 144 -7.52 6.38 2.73
N ALA A 145 -6.36 6.74 3.25
CA ALA A 145 -5.16 6.95 2.46
C ALA A 145 -4.80 5.71 1.64
N ILE A 146 -4.79 4.54 2.31
CA ILE A 146 -4.52 3.26 1.66
C ILE A 146 -5.62 2.93 0.64
N GLY A 147 -6.89 3.12 0.98
CA GLY A 147 -7.99 2.93 0.03
C GLY A 147 -7.89 3.81 -1.21
N VAL A 148 -7.44 5.06 -1.08
CA VAL A 148 -7.31 5.99 -2.21
C VAL A 148 -6.12 5.63 -3.09
N HIS A 149 -4.94 5.31 -2.54
CA HIS A 149 -3.80 4.92 -3.37
C HIS A 149 -3.95 3.52 -3.98
N ASN A 150 -4.75 2.66 -3.41
CA ASN A 150 -5.09 1.36 -3.98
C ASN A 150 -5.80 1.47 -5.34
N ILE A 151 -6.54 2.56 -5.61
CA ILE A 151 -7.18 2.77 -6.92
C ILE A 151 -6.14 2.89 -8.04
N PRO A 152 -5.14 3.78 -7.96
CA PRO A 152 -3.99 3.81 -8.88
C PRO A 152 -3.24 2.49 -9.02
N GLU A 153 -3.05 1.75 -7.92
CA GLU A 153 -2.42 0.43 -7.95
C GLU A 153 -3.28 -0.58 -8.71
N GLY A 154 -4.59 -0.57 -8.49
CA GLY A 154 -5.54 -1.36 -9.26
C GLY A 154 -5.51 -1.04 -10.76
N ILE A 155 -5.23 0.22 -11.17
CA ILE A 155 -4.98 0.57 -12.57
C ILE A 155 -3.70 -0.13 -13.06
N ALA A 156 -2.62 -0.10 -12.29
CA ALA A 156 -1.33 -0.71 -12.65
C ALA A 156 -1.45 -2.23 -12.85
N VAL A 157 -2.25 -2.91 -12.02
CA VAL A 157 -2.56 -4.34 -12.16
C VAL A 157 -3.50 -4.62 -13.33
N SER A 158 -4.53 -3.80 -13.50
CA SER A 158 -5.59 -4.01 -14.51
C SER A 158 -5.12 -3.78 -15.94
N LEU A 159 -4.21 -2.82 -16.18
CA LEU A 159 -3.76 -2.47 -17.52
C LEU A 159 -3.08 -3.63 -18.27
N PRO A 160 -2.11 -4.37 -17.71
CA PRO A 160 -1.52 -5.52 -18.35
C PRO A 160 -2.55 -6.62 -18.64
N LEU A 161 -3.41 -6.93 -17.67
CA LEU A 161 -4.45 -7.96 -17.82
C LEU A 161 -5.45 -7.60 -18.93
N LYS A 162 -5.81 -6.33 -19.03
CA LYS A 162 -6.70 -5.84 -20.09
C LYS A 162 -6.05 -5.94 -21.45
N LYS A 163 -4.75 -5.66 -21.56
CA LYS A 163 -3.95 -5.84 -22.77
C LYS A 163 -3.94 -7.30 -23.24
N ASP A 164 -3.90 -8.24 -22.29
CA ASP A 164 -3.95 -9.68 -22.56
C ASP A 164 -5.38 -10.20 -22.81
N GLY A 165 -6.37 -9.30 -22.95
CA GLY A 165 -7.75 -9.62 -23.34
C GLY A 165 -8.69 -9.94 -22.17
N ALA A 166 -8.28 -9.71 -20.92
CA ALA A 166 -9.15 -9.94 -19.77
C ALA A 166 -10.36 -9.00 -19.77
N SER A 167 -11.52 -9.49 -19.33
CA SER A 167 -12.70 -8.65 -19.11
C SER A 167 -12.45 -7.69 -17.94
N THR A 168 -13.14 -6.54 -17.92
CA THR A 168 -13.02 -5.56 -16.81
C THR A 168 -13.33 -6.19 -15.45
N VAL A 169 -14.29 -7.10 -15.38
CA VAL A 169 -14.63 -7.83 -14.15
C VAL A 169 -13.47 -8.72 -13.69
N ARG A 170 -12.78 -9.41 -14.61
CA ARG A 170 -11.57 -10.19 -14.26
C ARG A 170 -10.44 -9.30 -13.79
N CYS A 171 -10.24 -8.13 -14.40
CA CYS A 171 -9.26 -7.15 -13.95
C CYS A 171 -9.58 -6.67 -12.53
N ALA A 172 -10.85 -6.32 -12.24
CA ALA A 172 -11.26 -5.88 -10.91
C ALA A 172 -11.02 -6.96 -9.85
N TRP A 173 -11.44 -8.20 -10.10
CA TRP A 173 -11.20 -9.31 -9.17
C TRP A 173 -9.71 -9.61 -8.97
N ALA A 174 -8.91 -9.60 -10.03
CA ALA A 174 -7.47 -9.78 -9.90
C ALA A 174 -6.83 -8.69 -9.02
N SER A 175 -7.22 -7.41 -9.22
CA SER A 175 -6.76 -6.30 -8.41
C SER A 175 -7.23 -6.42 -6.95
N ILE A 176 -8.48 -6.82 -6.67
CA ILE A 176 -8.94 -7.07 -5.30
C ILE A 176 -8.13 -8.18 -4.65
N LEU A 177 -7.87 -9.27 -5.36
CA LEU A 177 -7.13 -10.41 -4.83
C LEU A 177 -5.69 -10.05 -4.44
N THR A 178 -5.03 -9.11 -5.15
CA THR A 178 -3.71 -8.62 -4.73
C THR A 178 -3.74 -7.90 -3.38
N SER A 179 -4.87 -7.33 -2.99
CA SER A 179 -5.03 -6.56 -1.74
C SER A 179 -5.66 -7.35 -0.59
N VAL A 180 -5.95 -8.65 -0.78
CA VAL A 180 -6.48 -9.53 0.29
C VAL A 180 -5.60 -9.56 1.56
N PRO A 181 -4.27 -9.45 1.51
CA PRO A 181 -3.46 -9.35 2.72
C PRO A 181 -3.81 -8.17 3.62
N GLN A 182 -4.36 -7.07 3.10
CA GLN A 182 -4.72 -5.90 3.91
C GLN A 182 -5.70 -6.26 5.06
N PRO A 183 -6.91 -6.77 4.81
CA PRO A 183 -7.81 -7.17 5.90
C PRO A 183 -7.26 -8.32 6.76
N LEU A 184 -6.49 -9.23 6.17
CA LEU A 184 -5.90 -10.37 6.90
C LEU A 184 -4.82 -9.93 7.88
N MET A 185 -4.05 -8.88 7.59
CA MET A 185 -2.98 -8.39 8.44
C MET A 185 -3.45 -7.28 9.40
N ALA A 186 -4.49 -6.53 9.05
CA ALA A 186 -4.95 -5.39 9.85
C ALA A 186 -5.37 -5.81 11.27
N ALA A 187 -6.23 -6.81 11.42
CA ALA A 187 -6.70 -7.24 12.73
C ALA A 187 -5.58 -7.90 13.59
N PRO A 188 -4.75 -8.83 13.08
CA PRO A 188 -3.61 -9.36 13.83
C PRO A 188 -2.61 -8.28 14.25
N ALA A 189 -2.28 -7.34 13.37
CA ALA A 189 -1.36 -6.25 13.67
C ALA A 189 -1.91 -5.33 14.76
N ALA A 190 -3.22 -5.01 14.70
CA ALA A 190 -3.89 -4.21 15.72
C ALA A 190 -3.88 -4.91 17.09
N LEU A 191 -4.17 -6.21 17.15
CA LEU A 191 -4.14 -7.00 18.37
C LEU A 191 -2.74 -7.07 18.97
N LEU A 192 -1.73 -7.35 18.15
CA LEU A 192 -0.34 -7.41 18.60
C LEU A 192 0.10 -6.08 19.20
N ALA A 193 -0.16 -4.98 18.51
CA ALA A 193 0.18 -3.64 19.00
C ALA A 193 -0.62 -3.23 20.24
N TRP A 194 -1.86 -3.68 20.37
CA TRP A 194 -2.69 -3.44 21.56
C TRP A 194 -2.18 -4.17 22.79
N PHE A 195 -1.83 -5.46 22.64
CA PHE A 195 -1.36 -6.27 23.78
C PHE A 195 0.09 -5.98 24.16
N PHE A 196 0.90 -5.46 23.24
CA PHE A 196 2.32 -5.23 23.44
C PHE A 196 2.70 -3.80 23.03
N ALA A 197 2.54 -2.86 23.95
CA ALA A 197 2.75 -1.43 23.70
C ALA A 197 4.08 -1.07 23.00
N PRO A 198 5.26 -1.71 23.29
CA PRO A 198 6.50 -1.47 22.56
C PRO A 198 6.45 -1.85 21.08
N PHE A 199 5.52 -2.73 20.67
CA PHE A 199 5.34 -3.08 19.25
C PHE A 199 4.67 -1.99 18.45
N LEU A 200 4.00 -1.03 19.07
CA LEU A 200 3.29 0.02 18.36
C LEU A 200 4.23 0.93 17.56
N PRO A 201 5.30 1.55 18.14
CA PRO A 201 6.26 2.34 17.38
C PRO A 201 7.01 1.52 16.34
N ILE A 202 7.39 0.28 16.67
CA ILE A 202 8.07 -0.64 15.74
C ILE A 202 7.16 -0.96 14.56
N GLY A 203 5.88 -1.25 14.80
CA GLY A 203 4.90 -1.58 13.76
C GLY A 203 4.60 -0.41 12.83
N LEU A 204 4.49 0.82 13.38
CA LEU A 204 4.36 2.04 12.59
C LEU A 204 5.59 2.27 11.70
N GLY A 205 6.79 2.12 12.29
CA GLY A 205 8.04 2.17 11.55
C GLY A 205 8.12 1.08 10.47
N PHE A 206 7.79 -0.17 10.81
CA PHE A 206 7.84 -1.30 9.88
C PHE A 206 6.97 -1.08 8.63
N ALA A 207 5.72 -0.68 8.83
CA ALA A 207 4.83 -0.39 7.73
C ALA A 207 5.38 0.77 6.86
N GLY A 208 5.82 1.87 7.49
CA GLY A 208 6.40 3.00 6.77
C GLY A 208 7.68 2.65 6.01
N GLY A 209 8.59 1.87 6.61
CA GLY A 209 9.84 1.46 5.99
C GLY A 209 9.65 0.52 4.80
N ALA A 210 8.75 -0.44 4.93
CA ALA A 210 8.39 -1.32 3.83
C ALA A 210 7.79 -0.53 2.66
N MET A 211 6.85 0.38 2.93
CA MET A 211 6.24 1.22 1.89
C MET A 211 7.27 2.15 1.20
N ILE A 212 8.20 2.76 1.94
CA ILE A 212 9.27 3.59 1.35
C ILE A 212 10.19 2.73 0.47
N TYR A 213 10.60 1.56 0.96
CA TYR A 213 11.45 0.65 0.19
C TYR A 213 10.78 0.26 -1.13
N LEU A 214 9.52 -0.16 -1.10
CA LEU A 214 8.73 -0.49 -2.27
C LEU A 214 8.71 0.65 -3.31
N VAL A 215 8.41 1.86 -2.83
CA VAL A 215 8.33 3.03 -3.72
C VAL A 215 9.66 3.28 -4.43
N VAL A 216 10.77 3.19 -3.70
CA VAL A 216 12.10 3.49 -4.24
C VAL A 216 12.63 2.35 -5.11
N ALA A 217 12.40 1.10 -4.72
CA ALA A 217 12.93 -0.07 -5.41
C ALA A 217 12.14 -0.45 -6.67
N GLU A 218 10.80 -0.30 -6.65
CA GLU A 218 9.95 -0.79 -7.73
C GLU A 218 9.09 0.30 -8.39
N MET A 219 8.27 1.02 -7.63
CA MET A 219 7.24 1.89 -8.21
C MET A 219 7.81 3.07 -8.98
N LEU A 220 8.81 3.77 -8.42
CA LEU A 220 9.43 4.93 -9.08
C LEU A 220 10.25 4.53 -10.32
N PRO A 221 11.12 3.51 -10.27
CA PRO A 221 11.81 3.04 -11.47
C PRO A 221 10.84 2.66 -12.58
N GLU A 222 9.79 1.90 -12.28
CA GLU A 222 8.80 1.48 -13.28
C GLU A 222 8.01 2.68 -13.85
N ALA A 223 7.62 3.63 -13.02
CA ALA A 223 6.94 4.84 -13.47
C ALA A 223 7.83 5.67 -14.41
N ILE A 224 9.12 5.80 -14.10
CA ILE A 224 10.10 6.53 -14.92
C ILE A 224 10.33 5.82 -16.26
N ASP A 225 10.46 4.52 -16.25
CA ASP A 225 10.71 3.71 -17.45
C ASP A 225 9.52 3.77 -18.43
N GLU A 226 8.30 3.83 -17.93
CA GLU A 226 7.09 3.84 -18.77
C GLU A 226 6.69 5.23 -19.27
N GLY A 227 6.83 6.28 -18.46
CA GLY A 227 6.32 7.63 -18.77
C GLY A 227 7.36 8.75 -18.74
N GLY A 228 8.58 8.42 -18.36
CA GLY A 228 9.68 9.38 -18.27
C GLY A 228 9.69 10.18 -16.97
N LYS A 229 10.84 10.77 -16.68
CA LYS A 229 11.11 11.46 -15.40
C LYS A 229 10.12 12.58 -15.08
N VAL A 230 9.74 13.38 -16.07
CA VAL A 230 8.86 14.55 -15.85
C VAL A 230 7.48 14.13 -15.38
N LEU A 231 6.86 13.14 -16.07
CA LEU A 231 5.53 12.64 -15.70
C LEU A 231 5.55 11.97 -14.33
N ALA A 232 6.56 11.14 -14.06
CA ALA A 232 6.73 10.48 -12.78
C ALA A 232 6.92 11.49 -11.65
N SER A 233 7.76 12.53 -11.83
CA SER A 233 7.98 13.56 -10.82
C SER A 233 6.71 14.33 -10.48
N TRP A 234 5.92 14.72 -11.49
CA TRP A 234 4.63 15.38 -11.24
C TRP A 234 3.61 14.45 -10.59
N GLY A 235 3.57 13.17 -11.00
CA GLY A 235 2.73 12.16 -10.35
C GLY A 235 3.03 12.06 -8.86
N VAL A 236 4.31 11.91 -8.48
CA VAL A 236 4.75 11.88 -7.07
C VAL A 236 4.34 13.15 -6.32
N MET A 237 4.59 14.33 -6.88
CA MET A 237 4.26 15.60 -6.23
C MET A 237 2.75 15.74 -6.00
N ILE A 238 1.94 15.41 -7.00
CA ILE A 238 0.48 15.46 -6.89
C ILE A 238 -0.01 14.45 -5.85
N GLY A 239 0.52 13.22 -5.87
CA GLY A 239 0.19 12.19 -4.88
C GLY A 239 0.52 12.61 -3.45
N LEU A 240 1.73 13.13 -3.23
CA LEU A 240 2.18 13.65 -1.94
C LEU A 240 1.24 14.77 -1.44
N CYS A 241 0.96 15.75 -2.29
CA CYS A 241 0.05 16.85 -1.94
C CYS A 241 -1.37 16.35 -1.65
N THR A 242 -1.86 15.38 -2.42
CA THR A 242 -3.17 14.76 -2.19
C THR A 242 -3.25 14.10 -0.81
N MET A 243 -2.21 13.34 -0.43
CA MET A 243 -2.17 12.71 0.89
C MET A 243 -2.16 13.74 2.02
N LEU A 244 -1.35 14.80 1.90
CA LEU A 244 -1.33 15.88 2.89
C LEU A 244 -2.70 16.56 3.00
N LEU A 245 -3.37 16.79 1.87
CA LEU A 245 -4.71 17.36 1.85
C LEU A 245 -5.72 16.44 2.54
N LEU A 246 -5.73 15.15 2.20
CA LEU A 246 -6.61 14.15 2.82
C LEU A 246 -6.42 14.08 4.33
N THR A 247 -5.17 14.04 4.80
CA THR A 247 -4.85 14.02 6.23
C THR A 247 -5.43 15.24 6.93
N ASN A 248 -5.27 16.44 6.35
CA ASN A 248 -5.82 17.66 6.92
C ASN A 248 -7.36 17.69 6.91
N LEU A 249 -7.98 17.26 5.83
CA LEU A 249 -9.45 17.23 5.73
C LEU A 249 -10.08 16.26 6.75
N ILE A 250 -9.48 15.08 6.94
CA ILE A 250 -9.98 14.10 7.90
C ILE A 250 -9.84 14.62 9.34
N ASN A 251 -8.76 15.32 9.65
CA ASN A 251 -8.55 15.92 10.97
C ASN A 251 -9.57 17.04 11.30
N LEU A 252 -10.27 17.60 10.29
CA LEU A 252 -11.35 18.56 10.50
C LEU A 252 -12.71 17.88 10.83
N ILE A 253 -12.84 16.57 10.63
CA ILE A 253 -14.05 15.83 10.92
C ILE A 253 -14.13 15.64 12.46
N PRO A 254 -15.22 16.06 13.12
CA PRO A 254 -15.37 15.81 14.56
C PRO A 254 -15.31 14.30 14.88
N THR A 255 -14.63 13.94 15.97
CA THR A 255 -14.71 12.56 16.51
C THR A 255 -16.11 12.28 17.03
N PRO A 256 -16.66 11.08 16.78
CA PRO A 256 -17.90 10.66 17.43
C PRO A 256 -17.75 10.49 18.94
#